data_700a3cf9cc5e4d19302bac89efab0598
#
_entry.id   700a3cf9cc5e4d19302bac89efab0598
#
_cell.length_a   1.000
_cell.length_b   1.000
_cell.length_c   1.000
_cell.angle_alpha   90.00
_cell.angle_beta   90.00
_cell.angle_gamma   90.00
#
_symmetry.space_group_name_H-M   'P 1'
#
loop_
_entity.id
_entity.type
_entity.pdbx_description
1 polymer ?
#
loop_
_entity_poly.entity_id
_entity_poly.type
_entity_poly.pdbx_seq_one_letter_code
_entity_poly.pdbx_strand_id
1 'polypeptide(L)'
;MNGGAKPRIAVIAEGYGTAGGSERFVQEVTERLAATGRYQFHVFAHRWRSDRSDITFHRVPRIKFPRFLRPWFFTTMAQRRVARGGFDLVHAHWPTFRADVFSTHGAPHAFWVRHVLRRSPNLFDRVMMHIDRRMIGDGADTTFMPVSRFLQDRFGEVFGTLPGRWLVQAPGVDADRFAPDPTARAQVRAGLGIPADSRVLLFVGMNFQTKGLARLIEGLARARRASEQDLRLLVVGRGDQDRFARLAAQAGLAGSVHFTGPQPAGIERFYAAADAFALVSEFETFGMVVLEAMAAGLPVLVSDRMGAADLVVPGEQGWVVPALADADSLGERIATILDPATGRRMGEAGRAVARRQSWQGVADAVDRVYRERLAATARGPR
;
A
#
# COMPACT_ATOMS: atom_id res chain seq x y z
N MET A 1 7.42 4.24 40.91
CA MET A 1 7.52 4.21 39.43
C MET A 1 9.01 4.41 39.11
N ASN A 2 9.72 3.32 38.77
CA ASN A 2 11.14 3.37 38.47
C ASN A 2 11.36 4.18 37.20
N GLY A 3 12.06 5.32 37.29
CA GLY A 3 12.46 6.16 36.15
C GLY A 3 13.60 5.53 35.35
N GLY A 4 13.38 4.32 34.81
CA GLY A 4 14.28 3.71 33.85
C GLY A 4 14.29 4.51 32.53
N ALA A 5 15.46 4.64 31.90
CA ALA A 5 15.59 5.29 30.61
C ALA A 5 14.63 4.65 29.59
N LYS A 6 13.96 5.48 28.79
CA LYS A 6 13.04 4.98 27.75
C LYS A 6 13.80 4.12 26.74
N PRO A 7 13.27 2.96 26.32
CA PRO A 7 13.90 2.15 25.28
C PRO A 7 14.15 2.97 24.01
N ARG A 8 15.35 2.84 23.46
CA ARG A 8 15.81 3.53 22.26
C ARG A 8 15.54 2.66 21.02
N ILE A 9 14.68 3.13 20.14
CA ILE A 9 14.28 2.40 18.95
C ILE A 9 14.95 3.00 17.71
N ALA A 10 15.70 2.18 16.97
CA ALA A 10 16.23 2.56 15.66
C ALA A 10 15.24 2.16 14.58
N VAL A 11 14.81 3.12 13.77
CA VAL A 11 13.95 2.89 12.58
C VAL A 11 14.81 3.08 11.33
N ILE A 12 14.89 2.06 10.46
CA ILE A 12 15.63 2.13 9.18
C ILE A 12 14.65 2.20 8.02
N ALA A 13 14.65 3.30 7.26
CA ALA A 13 13.82 3.51 6.09
C ALA A 13 14.56 4.32 5.02
N GLU A 14 14.32 4.09 3.72
CA GLU A 14 14.94 4.92 2.66
C GLU A 14 14.38 6.33 2.66
N GLY A 15 13.06 6.46 2.86
CA GLY A 15 12.33 7.71 2.99
C GLY A 15 11.36 7.69 4.17
N TYR A 16 11.02 8.88 4.68
CA TYR A 16 10.09 9.05 5.79
C TYR A 16 9.19 10.26 5.52
N GLY A 17 7.86 10.10 5.60
CA GLY A 17 6.93 11.21 5.38
C GLY A 17 6.96 11.79 3.97
N THR A 18 7.48 11.05 2.99
CA THR A 18 7.48 11.43 1.57
C THR A 18 6.36 10.70 0.82
N ALA A 19 6.20 10.98 -0.48
CA ALA A 19 5.14 10.36 -1.28
C ALA A 19 5.41 8.86 -1.51
N GLY A 20 4.57 8.00 -0.98
CA GLY A 20 4.62 6.54 -1.14
C GLY A 20 3.89 5.82 -0.02
N GLY A 21 3.37 4.62 -0.29
CA GLY A 21 2.63 3.84 0.71
C GLY A 21 3.52 3.36 1.86
N SER A 22 4.75 2.92 1.55
CA SER A 22 5.73 2.48 2.54
C SER A 22 6.20 3.63 3.44
N GLU A 23 6.51 4.78 2.87
CA GLU A 23 6.95 5.97 3.61
C GLU A 23 5.84 6.49 4.53
N ARG A 24 4.58 6.45 4.07
CA ARG A 24 3.42 6.78 4.89
C ARG A 24 3.25 5.79 6.04
N PHE A 25 3.38 4.48 5.79
CA PHE A 25 3.30 3.47 6.84
C PHE A 25 4.34 3.71 7.94
N VAL A 26 5.61 3.94 7.56
CA VAL A 26 6.69 4.25 8.52
C VAL A 26 6.35 5.46 9.36
N GLN A 27 5.90 6.54 8.74
CA GLN A 27 5.54 7.78 9.42
C GLN A 27 4.37 7.57 10.38
N GLU A 28 3.25 7.04 9.91
CA GLU A 28 2.03 6.86 10.68
C GLU A 28 2.24 6.01 11.93
N VAL A 29 3.03 4.93 11.82
CA VAL A 29 3.34 4.05 12.95
C VAL A 29 4.32 4.72 13.90
N THR A 30 5.43 5.26 13.37
CA THR A 30 6.49 5.86 14.23
C THR A 30 5.97 7.06 15.01
N GLU A 31 5.21 7.96 14.37
CA GLU A 31 4.70 9.16 15.02
C GLU A 31 3.64 8.86 16.09
N ARG A 32 2.76 7.86 15.87
CA ARG A 32 1.81 7.41 16.89
C ARG A 32 2.50 6.79 18.09
N LEU A 33 3.50 5.95 17.84
CA LEU A 33 4.27 5.36 18.92
C LEU A 33 5.11 6.39 19.67
N ALA A 34 5.70 7.36 19.00
CA ALA A 34 6.41 8.48 19.62
C ALA A 34 5.49 9.31 20.52
N ALA A 35 4.26 9.60 20.06
CA ALA A 35 3.27 10.33 20.84
C ALA A 35 2.88 9.65 22.16
N THR A 36 3.09 8.33 22.31
CA THR A 36 2.86 7.63 23.59
C THR A 36 3.89 7.99 24.67
N GLY A 37 5.00 8.58 24.28
CA GLY A 37 6.11 8.91 25.19
C GLY A 37 6.85 7.70 25.79
N ARG A 38 6.54 6.47 25.36
CA ARG A 38 7.13 5.22 25.91
C ARG A 38 8.51 4.93 25.35
N TYR A 39 8.82 5.40 24.16
CA TYR A 39 10.03 5.10 23.41
C TYR A 39 10.78 6.37 23.02
N GLN A 40 12.08 6.25 22.76
CA GLN A 40 12.89 7.27 22.12
C GLN A 40 13.24 6.82 20.71
N PHE A 41 12.67 7.50 19.69
CA PHE A 41 12.85 7.13 18.30
C PHE A 41 14.03 7.82 17.64
N HIS A 42 14.82 7.03 16.89
CA HIS A 42 15.91 7.48 16.02
C HIS A 42 15.70 6.92 14.62
N VAL A 43 15.37 7.78 13.67
CA VAL A 43 15.08 7.41 12.28
C VAL A 43 16.31 7.56 11.41
N PHE A 44 16.77 6.49 10.80
CA PHE A 44 17.89 6.44 9.86
C PHE A 44 17.34 6.43 8.43
N ALA A 45 17.37 7.59 7.76
CA ALA A 45 16.79 7.76 6.42
C ALA A 45 17.69 8.56 5.49
N HIS A 46 17.51 8.40 4.18
CA HIS A 46 18.18 9.26 3.19
C HIS A 46 17.52 10.64 3.13
N ARG A 47 16.17 10.68 3.22
CA ARG A 47 15.34 11.89 3.19
C ARG A 47 14.12 11.72 4.09
N TRP A 48 13.64 12.83 4.64
CA TRP A 48 12.43 12.82 5.47
C TRP A 48 11.66 14.15 5.35
N ARG A 49 10.39 14.08 5.69
CA ARG A 49 9.50 15.22 5.97
C ARG A 49 8.79 14.92 7.28
N SER A 50 9.07 15.66 8.31
CA SER A 50 8.37 15.60 9.59
C SER A 50 8.71 16.86 10.38
N ASP A 51 7.72 17.41 11.08
CA ASP A 51 7.86 18.56 11.98
C ASP A 51 7.98 18.11 13.46
N ARG A 52 8.13 16.79 13.70
CA ARG A 52 8.21 16.19 15.04
C ARG A 52 9.60 16.41 15.65
N SER A 53 9.62 17.13 16.80
CA SER A 53 10.85 17.38 17.59
C SER A 53 11.22 16.23 18.54
N ASP A 54 10.28 15.33 18.83
CA ASP A 54 10.47 14.16 19.70
C ASP A 54 11.02 12.92 18.96
N ILE A 55 11.33 13.04 17.67
CA ILE A 55 11.97 12.02 16.85
C ILE A 55 13.33 12.55 16.38
N THR A 56 14.40 11.79 16.64
CA THR A 56 15.73 12.15 16.18
C THR A 56 16.01 11.57 14.80
N PHE A 57 16.28 12.41 13.81
CA PHE A 57 16.59 11.98 12.45
C PHE A 57 18.10 11.92 12.19
N HIS A 58 18.55 10.80 11.61
CA HIS A 58 19.93 10.56 11.21
C HIS A 58 20.02 10.37 9.70
N ARG A 59 20.72 11.27 9.03
CA ARG A 59 20.86 11.20 7.57
C ARG A 59 21.81 10.06 7.19
N VAL A 60 21.32 9.08 6.44
CA VAL A 60 22.14 8.05 5.79
C VAL A 60 22.56 8.58 4.42
N PRO A 61 23.87 8.72 4.13
CA PRO A 61 24.33 9.26 2.87
C PRO A 61 24.00 8.31 1.71
N ARG A 62 23.91 8.88 0.49
CA ARG A 62 23.67 8.13 -0.74
C ARG A 62 24.87 8.32 -1.67
N ILE A 63 25.42 7.21 -2.16
CA ILE A 63 26.45 7.29 -3.23
C ILE A 63 25.80 7.66 -4.56
N LYS A 64 26.49 8.49 -5.33
CA LYS A 64 26.02 8.87 -6.67
C LYS A 64 26.31 7.77 -7.70
N PHE A 65 27.48 7.18 -7.63
CA PHE A 65 27.98 6.17 -8.56
C PHE A 65 28.89 5.15 -7.84
N PRO A 66 28.91 3.87 -8.25
CA PRO A 66 27.99 3.28 -9.24
C PRO A 66 26.59 3.04 -8.67
N ARG A 67 25.56 3.22 -9.52
CA ARG A 67 24.14 3.18 -9.09
C ARG A 67 23.71 1.84 -8.53
N PHE A 68 24.26 0.73 -9.02
CA PHE A 68 23.88 -0.61 -8.58
C PHE A 68 24.32 -0.93 -7.14
N LEU A 69 25.32 -0.22 -6.59
CA LEU A 69 25.74 -0.38 -5.19
C LEU A 69 24.94 0.48 -4.20
N ARG A 70 24.03 1.33 -4.65
CA ARG A 70 23.24 2.22 -3.77
C ARG A 70 22.51 1.47 -2.65
N PRO A 71 21.79 0.38 -2.91
CA PRO A 71 21.13 -0.39 -1.85
C PRO A 71 22.11 -0.96 -0.83
N TRP A 72 23.19 -1.57 -1.31
CA TRP A 72 24.24 -2.09 -0.46
C TRP A 72 24.88 -1.03 0.44
N PHE A 73 25.21 0.12 -0.15
CA PHE A 73 25.82 1.22 0.58
C PHE A 73 24.87 1.76 1.66
N PHE A 74 23.60 2.01 1.31
CA PHE A 74 22.59 2.46 2.25
C PHE A 74 22.44 1.48 3.41
N THR A 75 22.22 0.21 3.12
CA THR A 75 22.06 -0.86 4.11
C THR A 75 23.29 -0.96 5.02
N THR A 76 24.51 -0.98 4.45
CA THR A 76 25.75 -1.07 5.23
C THR A 76 25.96 0.15 6.13
N MET A 77 25.70 1.37 5.62
CA MET A 77 25.88 2.60 6.39
C MET A 77 24.84 2.76 7.51
N ALA A 78 23.58 2.39 7.24
CA ALA A 78 22.54 2.38 8.24
C ALA A 78 22.87 1.38 9.37
N GLN A 79 23.20 0.14 9.02
CA GLN A 79 23.57 -0.90 9.98
C GLN A 79 24.78 -0.51 10.85
N ARG A 80 25.85 0.03 10.24
CA ARG A 80 27.04 0.50 11.00
C ARG A 80 26.71 1.60 12.00
N ARG A 81 25.81 2.53 11.64
CA ARG A 81 25.40 3.61 12.54
C ARG A 81 24.51 3.09 13.66
N VAL A 82 23.58 2.21 13.35
CA VAL A 82 22.72 1.56 14.33
C VAL A 82 23.55 0.74 15.31
N ALA A 83 24.51 -0.08 14.84
CA ALA A 83 25.36 -0.90 15.70
C ALA A 83 26.21 -0.08 16.69
N ARG A 84 26.57 1.16 16.35
CA ARG A 84 27.33 2.07 17.24
C ARG A 84 26.45 2.88 18.20
N GLY A 85 25.13 2.87 17.98
CA GLY A 85 24.20 3.76 18.68
C GLY A 85 23.66 3.21 19.99
N GLY A 86 23.86 1.93 20.32
CA GLY A 86 23.33 1.30 21.55
C GLY A 86 21.79 1.36 21.59
N PHE A 87 21.13 0.86 20.57
CA PHE A 87 19.66 0.78 20.49
C PHE A 87 19.16 -0.52 21.10
N ASP A 88 18.02 -0.43 21.81
CA ASP A 88 17.38 -1.57 22.47
C ASP A 88 16.58 -2.42 21.48
N LEU A 89 16.13 -1.82 20.35
CA LEU A 89 15.40 -2.49 19.29
C LEU A 89 15.63 -1.81 17.94
N VAL A 90 15.75 -2.61 16.90
CA VAL A 90 15.89 -2.16 15.51
C VAL A 90 14.66 -2.58 14.69
N HIS A 91 13.90 -1.61 14.19
CA HIS A 91 12.79 -1.83 13.27
C HIS A 91 13.17 -1.36 11.85
N ALA A 92 13.27 -2.28 10.92
CA ALA A 92 13.58 -1.95 9.53
C ALA A 92 12.33 -1.98 8.64
N HIS A 93 12.25 -1.01 7.73
CA HIS A 93 11.26 -0.90 6.66
C HIS A 93 11.91 -0.93 5.25
N TRP A 94 13.21 -1.03 5.24
CA TRP A 94 14.05 -1.21 4.05
C TRP A 94 14.86 -2.49 4.20
N PRO A 95 15.07 -3.28 3.12
CA PRO A 95 15.88 -4.48 3.18
C PRO A 95 17.25 -4.23 3.82
N THR A 96 17.54 -4.94 4.90
CA THR A 96 18.73 -4.78 5.71
C THR A 96 19.24 -6.15 6.17
N PHE A 97 20.48 -6.23 6.70
CA PHE A 97 21.06 -7.52 7.08
C PHE A 97 20.50 -8.07 8.39
N ARG A 98 20.23 -7.20 9.37
CA ARG A 98 19.71 -7.57 10.69
C ARG A 98 18.72 -6.52 11.19
N ALA A 99 17.63 -7.00 11.78
CA ALA A 99 16.65 -6.19 12.51
C ALA A 99 15.90 -7.10 13.49
N ASP A 100 15.42 -6.53 14.60
CA ASP A 100 14.53 -7.25 15.52
C ASP A 100 13.12 -7.36 14.97
N VAL A 101 12.69 -6.32 14.27
CA VAL A 101 11.41 -6.27 13.56
C VAL A 101 11.67 -5.80 12.12
N PHE A 102 11.04 -6.46 11.16
CA PHE A 102 11.15 -6.09 9.76
C PHE A 102 9.76 -6.00 9.11
N SER A 103 9.27 -4.77 8.86
CA SER A 103 8.05 -4.55 8.07
C SER A 103 8.36 -4.61 6.58
N THR A 104 7.84 -5.63 5.89
CA THR A 104 8.09 -5.82 4.46
C THR A 104 7.01 -5.12 3.64
N HIS A 105 7.42 -4.17 2.80
CA HIS A 105 6.54 -3.39 1.92
C HIS A 105 6.65 -3.77 0.45
N GLY A 106 7.70 -4.50 0.08
CA GLY A 106 7.99 -4.96 -1.27
C GLY A 106 8.13 -6.47 -1.34
N ALA A 107 7.85 -7.06 -2.51
CA ALA A 107 8.13 -8.46 -2.76
C ALA A 107 9.65 -8.72 -2.79
N PRO A 108 10.09 -9.97 -2.54
CA PRO A 108 11.48 -10.34 -2.77
C PRO A 108 11.93 -9.91 -4.16
N HIS A 109 13.12 -9.32 -4.25
CA HIS A 109 13.56 -8.75 -5.53
C HIS A 109 13.69 -9.79 -6.65
N ALA A 110 13.99 -11.04 -6.31
CA ALA A 110 13.98 -12.15 -7.24
C ALA A 110 12.60 -12.41 -7.86
N PHE A 111 11.54 -12.37 -7.04
CA PHE A 111 10.17 -12.45 -7.50
C PHE A 111 9.82 -11.27 -8.42
N TRP A 112 10.14 -10.05 -8.01
CA TRP A 112 9.88 -8.83 -8.77
C TRP A 112 10.49 -8.88 -10.17
N VAL A 113 11.78 -9.24 -10.27
CA VAL A 113 12.49 -9.33 -11.56
C VAL A 113 11.88 -10.40 -12.47
N ARG A 114 11.58 -11.58 -11.92
CA ARG A 114 11.07 -12.71 -12.68
C ARG A 114 9.61 -12.53 -13.14
N HIS A 115 8.74 -12.09 -12.23
CA HIS A 115 7.29 -12.12 -12.47
C HIS A 115 6.69 -10.76 -12.86
N VAL A 116 7.28 -9.65 -12.41
CA VAL A 116 6.79 -8.30 -12.72
C VAL A 116 7.58 -7.68 -13.86
N LEU A 117 8.91 -7.65 -13.77
CA LEU A 117 9.75 -7.08 -14.84
C LEU A 117 9.96 -8.05 -16.02
N ARG A 118 9.81 -9.37 -15.80
CA ARG A 118 9.91 -10.43 -16.81
C ARG A 118 11.18 -10.33 -17.65
N ARG A 119 12.31 -10.12 -16.98
CA ARG A 119 13.64 -10.00 -17.61
C ARG A 119 14.74 -10.68 -16.77
N SER A 120 15.91 -10.83 -17.35
CA SER A 120 17.09 -11.32 -16.63
C SER A 120 17.61 -10.29 -15.61
N PRO A 121 18.12 -10.73 -14.45
CA PRO A 121 18.67 -9.85 -13.42
C PRO A 121 19.94 -9.12 -13.88
N ASN A 122 19.96 -7.80 -13.71
CA ASN A 122 21.14 -6.97 -13.89
C ASN A 122 21.97 -6.88 -12.58
N LEU A 123 23.06 -6.09 -12.56
CA LEU A 123 23.91 -5.93 -11.37
C LEU A 123 23.17 -5.34 -10.17
N PHE A 124 22.27 -4.39 -10.37
CA PHE A 124 21.45 -3.83 -9.30
C PHE A 124 20.54 -4.89 -8.68
N ASP A 125 19.89 -5.69 -9.54
CA ASP A 125 19.02 -6.77 -9.11
C ASP A 125 19.78 -7.83 -8.29
N ARG A 126 20.99 -8.17 -8.72
CA ARG A 126 21.84 -9.13 -7.99
C ARG A 126 22.21 -8.61 -6.60
N VAL A 127 22.50 -7.32 -6.47
CA VAL A 127 22.78 -6.69 -5.17
C VAL A 127 21.53 -6.75 -4.27
N MET A 128 20.36 -6.38 -4.78
CA MET A 128 19.11 -6.45 -4.02
C MET A 128 18.78 -7.89 -3.59
N MET A 129 18.87 -8.85 -4.52
CA MET A 129 18.66 -10.26 -4.22
C MET A 129 19.66 -10.80 -3.18
N HIS A 130 20.89 -10.29 -3.16
CA HIS A 130 21.87 -10.66 -2.13
C HIS A 130 21.48 -10.09 -0.76
N ILE A 131 21.00 -8.84 -0.71
CA ILE A 131 20.51 -8.25 0.55
C ILE A 131 19.31 -9.03 1.08
N ASP A 132 18.32 -9.35 0.22
CA ASP A 132 17.15 -10.14 0.59
C ASP A 132 17.53 -11.50 1.15
N ARG A 133 18.48 -12.23 0.49
CA ARG A 133 18.95 -13.54 0.98
C ARG A 133 19.59 -13.44 2.36
N ARG A 134 20.41 -12.42 2.59
CA ARG A 134 21.04 -12.23 3.90
C ARG A 134 20.02 -11.86 4.97
N MET A 135 19.09 -10.96 4.66
CA MET A 135 18.03 -10.56 5.56
C MET A 135 17.20 -11.76 6.02
N ILE A 136 16.81 -12.63 5.08
CA ILE A 136 16.03 -13.82 5.40
C ILE A 136 16.93 -14.88 6.07
N GLY A 137 18.13 -15.17 5.54
CA GLY A 137 19.03 -16.19 6.09
C GLY A 137 19.49 -15.90 7.52
N ASP A 138 19.75 -14.63 7.85
CA ASP A 138 20.15 -14.18 9.19
C ASP A 138 18.93 -13.89 10.09
N GLY A 139 17.70 -14.13 9.63
CA GLY A 139 16.46 -13.68 10.26
C GLY A 139 15.81 -14.61 11.28
N ALA A 140 16.56 -15.62 11.82
CA ALA A 140 15.99 -16.59 12.77
C ALA A 140 15.34 -15.92 14.01
N ASP A 141 15.93 -14.84 14.50
CA ASP A 141 15.43 -14.07 15.64
C ASP A 141 14.62 -12.83 15.23
N THR A 142 14.29 -12.66 13.95
CA THR A 142 13.55 -11.50 13.44
C THR A 142 12.05 -11.76 13.47
N THR A 143 11.25 -10.74 13.86
CA THR A 143 9.82 -10.72 13.60
C THR A 143 9.57 -10.00 12.28
N PHE A 144 9.16 -10.77 11.26
CA PHE A 144 8.78 -10.23 9.96
C PHE A 144 7.31 -9.81 9.95
N MET A 145 7.01 -8.61 9.47
CA MET A 145 5.65 -8.06 9.40
C MET A 145 5.32 -7.69 7.95
N PRO A 146 4.95 -8.66 7.10
CA PRO A 146 4.50 -8.36 5.74
C PRO A 146 3.17 -7.61 5.76
N VAL A 147 2.99 -6.66 4.81
CA VAL A 147 1.78 -5.84 4.72
C VAL A 147 0.55 -6.62 4.21
N SER A 148 0.71 -7.87 3.79
CA SER A 148 -0.38 -8.75 3.33
C SER A 148 0.05 -10.21 3.36
N ARG A 149 -0.93 -11.12 3.40
CA ARG A 149 -0.71 -12.56 3.22
C ARG A 149 -0.18 -12.84 1.81
N PHE A 150 -0.76 -12.17 0.81
CA PHE A 150 -0.27 -12.21 -0.56
C PHE A 150 1.25 -11.94 -0.63
N LEU A 151 1.76 -10.95 0.09
CA LEU A 151 3.19 -10.64 0.14
C LEU A 151 3.99 -11.71 0.87
N GLN A 152 3.49 -12.23 2.00
CA GLN A 152 4.13 -13.33 2.74
C GLN A 152 4.33 -14.56 1.85
N ASP A 153 3.33 -14.93 1.05
CA ASP A 153 3.39 -16.06 0.12
C ASP A 153 4.51 -15.88 -0.92
N ARG A 154 4.73 -14.64 -1.39
CA ARG A 154 5.84 -14.34 -2.33
C ARG A 154 7.21 -14.56 -1.70
N PHE A 155 7.35 -14.32 -0.39
CA PHE A 155 8.57 -14.70 0.33
C PHE A 155 8.70 -16.22 0.41
N GLY A 156 7.64 -16.95 0.72
CA GLY A 156 7.63 -18.41 0.71
C GLY A 156 7.99 -19.03 -0.64
N GLU A 157 7.48 -18.48 -1.74
CA GLU A 157 7.80 -18.93 -3.11
C GLU A 157 9.30 -18.80 -3.47
N VAL A 158 9.97 -17.75 -2.96
CA VAL A 158 11.37 -17.48 -3.28
C VAL A 158 12.33 -18.18 -2.34
N PHE A 159 12.00 -18.26 -1.04
CA PHE A 159 12.93 -18.71 -0.01
C PHE A 159 12.55 -20.08 0.59
N GLY A 160 11.39 -20.63 0.25
CA GLY A 160 10.91 -21.90 0.84
C GLY A 160 10.52 -21.69 2.30
N THR A 161 11.16 -22.43 3.20
CA THR A 161 10.92 -22.28 4.64
C THR A 161 11.38 -20.91 5.14
N LEU A 162 10.46 -20.16 5.70
CA LEU A 162 10.72 -18.82 6.21
C LEU A 162 11.18 -18.89 7.68
N PRO A 163 12.38 -18.36 8.01
CA PRO A 163 12.87 -18.31 9.39
C PRO A 163 12.18 -17.24 10.21
N GLY A 164 12.36 -17.28 11.53
CA GLY A 164 11.81 -16.27 12.43
C GLY A 164 10.29 -16.35 12.58
N ARG A 165 9.71 -15.26 13.06
CA ARG A 165 8.26 -15.14 13.27
C ARG A 165 7.63 -14.27 12.21
N TRP A 166 6.55 -14.72 11.59
CA TRP A 166 5.82 -13.99 10.54
C TRP A 166 4.43 -13.58 11.04
N LEU A 167 4.15 -12.27 10.98
CA LEU A 167 2.89 -11.66 11.42
C LEU A 167 2.41 -10.69 10.35
N VAL A 168 1.37 -11.05 9.64
CA VAL A 168 0.77 -10.13 8.64
C VAL A 168 0.23 -8.88 9.33
N GLN A 169 0.68 -7.71 8.88
CA GLN A 169 0.24 -6.42 9.38
C GLN A 169 -0.15 -5.51 8.24
N ALA A 170 -1.42 -5.52 7.88
CA ALA A 170 -1.96 -4.63 6.87
C ALA A 170 -1.83 -3.14 7.29
N PRO A 171 -1.65 -2.21 6.35
CA PRO A 171 -1.67 -0.78 6.63
C PRO A 171 -3.01 -0.32 7.20
N GLY A 172 -3.00 0.82 7.87
CA GLY A 172 -4.22 1.48 8.33
C GLY A 172 -4.78 2.47 7.31
N VAL A 173 -5.98 2.94 7.59
CA VAL A 173 -6.62 4.06 6.90
C VAL A 173 -7.20 5.06 7.89
N ASP A 174 -7.27 6.31 7.51
CA ASP A 174 -8.03 7.35 8.20
C ASP A 174 -9.47 7.34 7.66
N ALA A 175 -10.34 6.57 8.32
CA ALA A 175 -11.70 6.36 7.86
C ALA A 175 -12.59 7.62 7.99
N ASP A 176 -12.20 8.59 8.80
CA ASP A 176 -12.92 9.85 8.95
C ASP A 176 -12.57 10.82 7.84
N ARG A 177 -11.29 10.88 7.45
CA ARG A 177 -10.83 11.66 6.29
C ARG A 177 -11.52 11.22 5.00
N PHE A 178 -11.71 9.92 4.82
CA PHE A 178 -12.34 9.35 3.61
C PHE A 178 -13.85 9.13 3.79
N ALA A 179 -14.49 9.73 4.83
CA ALA A 179 -15.92 9.59 5.01
C ALA A 179 -16.71 10.07 3.78
N PRO A 180 -17.89 9.50 3.48
CA PRO A 180 -18.78 10.01 2.46
C PRO A 180 -19.08 11.52 2.69
N ASP A 181 -18.91 12.30 1.63
CA ASP A 181 -19.13 13.76 1.65
C ASP A 181 -20.03 14.15 0.44
N PRO A 182 -21.34 14.37 0.68
CA PRO A 182 -22.27 14.76 -0.38
C PRO A 182 -21.93 16.09 -1.04
N THR A 183 -21.32 17.02 -0.28
CA THR A 183 -20.93 18.34 -0.79
C THR A 183 -19.76 18.21 -1.76
N ALA A 184 -18.70 17.49 -1.35
CA ALA A 184 -17.57 17.21 -2.22
C ALA A 184 -17.97 16.40 -3.45
N ARG A 185 -18.91 15.43 -3.30
CA ARG A 185 -19.49 14.67 -4.42
C ARG A 185 -20.11 15.61 -5.47
N ALA A 186 -20.99 16.50 -5.05
CA ALA A 186 -21.66 17.45 -5.95
C ALA A 186 -20.67 18.38 -6.65
N GLN A 187 -19.72 18.94 -5.90
CA GLN A 187 -18.69 19.85 -6.44
C GLN A 187 -17.77 19.19 -7.47
N VAL A 188 -17.27 17.98 -7.17
CA VAL A 188 -16.38 17.25 -8.10
C VAL A 188 -17.11 16.85 -9.37
N ARG A 189 -18.35 16.35 -9.24
CA ARG A 189 -19.15 15.96 -10.41
C ARG A 189 -19.49 17.16 -11.29
N ALA A 190 -19.94 18.28 -10.71
CA ALA A 190 -20.21 19.51 -11.45
C ALA A 190 -18.95 20.05 -12.14
N GLY A 191 -17.81 20.07 -11.45
CA GLY A 191 -16.54 20.54 -12.01
C GLY A 191 -15.99 19.67 -13.17
N LEU A 192 -16.40 18.40 -13.24
CA LEU A 192 -16.01 17.46 -14.31
C LEU A 192 -17.11 17.28 -15.37
N GLY A 193 -18.26 17.95 -15.25
CA GLY A 193 -19.40 17.77 -16.15
C GLY A 193 -20.02 16.37 -16.07
N ILE A 194 -19.96 15.72 -14.92
CA ILE A 194 -20.57 14.42 -14.67
C ILE A 194 -22.01 14.61 -14.19
N PRO A 195 -23.04 14.12 -14.91
CA PRO A 195 -24.43 14.18 -14.49
C PRO A 195 -24.64 13.58 -13.09
N ALA A 196 -25.60 14.13 -12.34
CA ALA A 196 -25.84 13.70 -10.96
C ALA A 196 -26.35 12.26 -10.86
N ASP A 197 -27.09 11.79 -11.86
CA ASP A 197 -27.67 10.45 -12.00
C ASP A 197 -26.74 9.40 -12.60
N SER A 198 -25.59 9.83 -13.17
CA SER A 198 -24.57 8.89 -13.68
C SER A 198 -24.01 8.01 -12.57
N ARG A 199 -23.63 6.78 -12.92
CA ARG A 199 -22.89 5.86 -12.08
C ARG A 199 -21.39 5.96 -12.37
N VAL A 200 -20.61 6.27 -11.35
CA VAL A 200 -19.17 6.56 -11.48
C VAL A 200 -18.34 5.45 -10.88
N LEU A 201 -17.58 4.75 -11.72
CA LEU A 201 -16.51 3.85 -11.30
C LEU A 201 -15.24 4.67 -11.10
N LEU A 202 -14.60 4.57 -9.93
CA LEU A 202 -13.34 5.24 -9.65
C LEU A 202 -12.16 4.28 -9.85
N PHE A 203 -11.14 4.79 -10.48
CA PHE A 203 -9.79 4.21 -10.54
C PHE A 203 -8.79 5.21 -9.96
N VAL A 204 -7.94 4.75 -9.01
CA VAL A 204 -6.85 5.57 -8.46
C VAL A 204 -5.54 4.83 -8.61
N GLY A 205 -4.56 5.44 -9.28
CA GLY A 205 -3.26 4.79 -9.41
C GLY A 205 -2.21 5.57 -10.20
N MET A 206 -0.96 5.23 -9.92
CA MET A 206 0.19 5.64 -10.72
C MET A 206 0.56 4.48 -11.66
N ASN A 207 1.00 4.77 -12.90
CA ASN A 207 1.28 3.76 -13.91
C ASN A 207 0.02 2.96 -14.32
N PHE A 208 -0.83 3.57 -15.11
CA PHE A 208 -2.11 3.02 -15.58
C PHE A 208 -2.01 1.62 -16.22
N GLN A 209 -0.90 1.33 -16.90
CA GLN A 209 -0.67 0.05 -17.57
C GLN A 209 -0.65 -1.11 -16.58
N THR A 210 0.20 -1.04 -15.54
CA THR A 210 0.37 -2.12 -14.55
C THR A 210 -0.80 -2.23 -13.58
N LYS A 211 -1.60 -1.14 -13.47
CA LYS A 211 -2.78 -1.07 -12.61
C LYS A 211 -4.07 -1.55 -13.30
N GLY A 212 -3.98 -2.01 -14.57
CA GLY A 212 -5.07 -2.65 -15.27
C GLY A 212 -6.14 -1.70 -15.83
N LEU A 213 -5.83 -0.40 -16.05
CA LEU A 213 -6.80 0.56 -16.54
C LEU A 213 -7.38 0.18 -17.92
N ALA A 214 -6.59 -0.46 -18.81
CA ALA A 214 -7.09 -0.91 -20.11
C ALA A 214 -8.23 -1.91 -19.94
N ARG A 215 -8.03 -2.93 -19.10
CA ARG A 215 -9.04 -3.94 -18.81
C ARG A 215 -10.31 -3.35 -18.16
N LEU A 216 -10.15 -2.36 -17.30
CA LEU A 216 -11.30 -1.67 -16.70
C LEU A 216 -12.09 -0.87 -17.73
N ILE A 217 -11.44 -0.24 -18.70
CA ILE A 217 -12.09 0.46 -19.82
C ILE A 217 -12.90 -0.54 -20.66
N GLU A 218 -12.31 -1.67 -21.02
CA GLU A 218 -12.99 -2.72 -21.78
C GLU A 218 -14.18 -3.32 -21.01
N GLY A 219 -13.99 -3.65 -19.71
CA GLY A 219 -15.03 -4.14 -18.83
C GLY A 219 -16.18 -3.14 -18.65
N LEU A 220 -15.88 -1.84 -18.46
CA LEU A 220 -16.89 -0.80 -18.36
C LEU A 220 -17.68 -0.66 -19.67
N ALA A 221 -17.01 -0.79 -20.81
CA ALA A 221 -17.70 -0.77 -22.11
C ALA A 221 -18.67 -1.97 -22.25
N ARG A 222 -18.33 -3.14 -21.70
CA ARG A 222 -19.25 -4.29 -21.64
C ARG A 222 -20.42 -4.03 -20.70
N ALA A 223 -20.16 -3.55 -19.49
CA ALA A 223 -21.20 -3.19 -18.52
C ALA A 223 -22.19 -2.17 -19.08
N ARG A 224 -21.69 -1.13 -19.77
CA ARG A 224 -22.52 -0.08 -20.36
C ARG A 224 -23.44 -0.57 -21.46
N ARG A 225 -23.01 -1.53 -22.28
CA ARG A 225 -23.87 -2.12 -23.33
C ARG A 225 -25.02 -2.95 -22.78
N ALA A 226 -24.84 -3.49 -21.58
CA ALA A 226 -25.83 -4.31 -20.89
C ALA A 226 -26.74 -3.51 -19.93
N SER A 227 -26.53 -2.18 -19.82
CA SER A 227 -27.23 -1.32 -18.87
C SER A 227 -27.82 -0.10 -19.55
N GLU A 228 -28.99 0.32 -19.09
CA GLU A 228 -29.59 1.62 -19.45
C GLU A 228 -28.98 2.81 -18.67
N GLN A 229 -28.17 2.53 -17.66
CA GLN A 229 -27.56 3.57 -16.82
C GLN A 229 -26.39 4.24 -17.53
N ASP A 230 -26.20 5.54 -17.30
CA ASP A 230 -25.00 6.27 -17.74
C ASP A 230 -23.82 5.92 -16.85
N LEU A 231 -22.98 4.97 -17.32
CA LEU A 231 -21.80 4.52 -16.62
C LEU A 231 -20.57 5.34 -17.05
N ARG A 232 -19.84 5.87 -16.06
CA ARG A 232 -18.65 6.71 -16.28
C ARG A 232 -17.45 6.17 -15.50
N LEU A 233 -16.24 6.50 -15.97
CA LEU A 233 -14.99 6.17 -15.31
C LEU A 233 -14.26 7.45 -14.91
N LEU A 234 -13.96 7.56 -13.62
CA LEU A 234 -13.16 8.64 -13.07
C LEU A 234 -11.74 8.10 -12.78
N VAL A 235 -10.74 8.64 -13.46
CA VAL A 235 -9.35 8.20 -13.40
C VAL A 235 -8.50 9.25 -12.69
N VAL A 236 -8.02 8.91 -11.49
CA VAL A 236 -7.16 9.78 -10.69
C VAL A 236 -5.76 9.19 -10.65
N GLY A 237 -4.75 9.98 -11.03
CA GLY A 237 -3.35 9.56 -10.96
C GLY A 237 -2.53 9.92 -12.19
N ARG A 238 -1.44 9.18 -12.41
CA ARG A 238 -0.47 9.48 -13.48
C ARG A 238 -0.28 8.27 -14.40
N GLY A 239 -0.33 8.53 -15.70
CA GLY A 239 -0.06 7.57 -16.76
C GLY A 239 -0.14 8.27 -18.13
N ASP A 240 -0.09 7.50 -19.19
CA ASP A 240 -0.25 8.00 -20.58
C ASP A 240 -1.75 8.25 -20.85
N GLN A 241 -2.24 9.44 -20.44
CA GLN A 241 -3.66 9.80 -20.56
C GLN A 241 -4.14 9.75 -22.02
N ASP A 242 -3.34 10.23 -22.96
CA ASP A 242 -3.73 10.28 -24.37
C ASP A 242 -3.96 8.88 -24.96
N ARG A 243 -3.08 7.94 -24.61
CA ARG A 243 -3.23 6.53 -25.01
C ARG A 243 -4.53 5.95 -24.45
N PHE A 244 -4.81 6.15 -23.17
CA PHE A 244 -6.00 5.57 -22.52
C PHE A 244 -7.29 6.28 -22.93
N ALA A 245 -7.25 7.57 -23.24
CA ALA A 245 -8.37 8.29 -23.82
C ALA A 245 -8.74 7.76 -25.23
N ARG A 246 -7.72 7.48 -26.07
CA ARG A 246 -7.95 6.83 -27.36
C ARG A 246 -8.55 5.44 -27.21
N LEU A 247 -8.04 4.64 -26.26
CA LEU A 247 -8.59 3.32 -25.97
C LEU A 247 -10.07 3.40 -25.54
N ALA A 248 -10.40 4.35 -24.66
CA ALA A 248 -11.76 4.59 -24.23
C ALA A 248 -12.68 4.98 -25.41
N ALA A 249 -12.22 5.85 -26.29
CA ALA A 249 -12.99 6.23 -27.49
C ALA A 249 -13.23 5.03 -28.43
N GLN A 250 -12.22 4.20 -28.66
CA GLN A 250 -12.33 2.95 -29.44
C GLN A 250 -13.29 1.95 -28.81
N ALA A 251 -13.39 1.91 -27.47
CA ALA A 251 -14.33 1.08 -26.74
C ALA A 251 -15.76 1.64 -26.68
N GLY A 252 -16.01 2.82 -27.28
CA GLY A 252 -17.33 3.49 -27.27
C GLY A 252 -17.62 4.29 -26.00
N LEU A 253 -16.58 4.66 -25.24
CA LEU A 253 -16.67 5.44 -24.00
C LEU A 253 -16.19 6.89 -24.17
N ALA A 254 -16.20 7.43 -25.39
CA ALA A 254 -15.86 8.82 -25.63
C ALA A 254 -16.71 9.75 -24.75
N GLY A 255 -16.08 10.70 -24.03
CA GLY A 255 -16.76 11.62 -23.11
C GLY A 255 -17.25 10.99 -21.79
N SER A 256 -17.06 9.66 -21.58
CA SER A 256 -17.46 8.98 -20.35
C SER A 256 -16.29 8.62 -19.44
N VAL A 257 -15.05 8.92 -19.86
CA VAL A 257 -13.83 8.71 -19.07
C VAL A 257 -13.20 10.06 -18.74
N HIS A 258 -13.08 10.35 -17.45
CA HIS A 258 -12.58 11.62 -16.93
C HIS A 258 -11.21 11.45 -16.27
N PHE A 259 -10.17 12.04 -16.84
CA PHE A 259 -8.81 12.01 -16.31
C PHE A 259 -8.54 13.32 -15.53
N THR A 260 -8.18 13.20 -14.24
CA THR A 260 -7.93 14.37 -13.38
C THR A 260 -6.45 14.65 -13.13
N GLY A 261 -5.57 13.75 -13.56
CA GLY A 261 -4.17 13.79 -13.17
C GLY A 261 -3.94 13.42 -11.70
N PRO A 262 -2.70 13.55 -11.20
CA PRO A 262 -2.37 13.25 -9.81
C PRO A 262 -2.93 14.29 -8.85
N GLN A 263 -3.49 13.83 -7.73
CA GLN A 263 -4.08 14.67 -6.69
C GLN A 263 -3.28 14.50 -5.39
N PRO A 264 -2.24 15.30 -5.16
CA PRO A 264 -1.39 15.18 -3.96
C PRO A 264 -2.10 15.60 -2.67
N ALA A 265 -3.16 16.40 -2.78
CA ALA A 265 -4.02 16.82 -1.68
C ALA A 265 -5.49 16.77 -2.12
N GLY A 266 -6.40 16.51 -1.18
CA GLY A 266 -7.85 16.50 -1.46
C GLY A 266 -8.32 15.29 -2.27
N ILE A 267 -7.54 14.20 -2.30
CA ILE A 267 -7.91 12.98 -3.04
C ILE A 267 -9.21 12.35 -2.53
N GLU A 268 -9.53 12.52 -1.25
CA GLU A 268 -10.75 12.03 -0.61
C GLU A 268 -12.03 12.53 -1.30
N ARG A 269 -12.00 13.72 -1.92
CA ARG A 269 -13.13 14.29 -2.66
C ARG A 269 -13.49 13.47 -3.90
N PHE A 270 -12.51 12.83 -4.54
CA PHE A 270 -12.75 11.98 -5.71
C PHE A 270 -13.35 10.63 -5.32
N TYR A 271 -13.00 10.10 -4.14
CA TYR A 271 -13.70 8.93 -3.59
C TYR A 271 -15.16 9.27 -3.26
N ALA A 272 -15.42 10.44 -2.67
CA ALA A 272 -16.78 10.89 -2.40
C ALA A 272 -17.62 11.06 -3.69
N ALA A 273 -16.98 11.41 -4.82
CA ALA A 273 -17.66 11.60 -6.11
C ALA A 273 -18.09 10.28 -6.79
N ALA A 274 -17.56 9.14 -6.37
CA ALA A 274 -17.77 7.84 -6.98
C ALA A 274 -18.94 7.04 -6.39
N ASP A 275 -19.32 5.96 -7.08
CA ASP A 275 -20.32 4.97 -6.64
C ASP A 275 -19.70 3.60 -6.40
N ALA A 276 -18.56 3.30 -7.05
CA ALA A 276 -17.78 2.09 -6.86
C ALA A 276 -16.30 2.35 -7.15
N PHE A 277 -15.44 1.46 -6.69
CA PHE A 277 -14.00 1.53 -6.93
C PHE A 277 -13.51 0.25 -7.64
N ALA A 278 -12.59 0.39 -8.59
CA ALA A 278 -11.95 -0.76 -9.22
C ALA A 278 -10.45 -0.58 -9.41
N LEU A 279 -9.68 -1.64 -9.07
CA LEU A 279 -8.24 -1.73 -9.31
C LEU A 279 -7.85 -3.19 -9.61
N VAL A 280 -7.68 -3.51 -10.90
CA VAL A 280 -7.32 -4.87 -11.34
C VAL A 280 -5.83 -4.94 -11.70
N SER A 281 -4.99 -4.64 -10.71
CA SER A 281 -3.54 -4.57 -10.86
C SER A 281 -2.93 -5.94 -11.17
N GLU A 282 -1.90 -5.99 -12.01
CA GLU A 282 -1.13 -7.22 -12.27
C GLU A 282 -0.25 -7.63 -11.09
N PHE A 283 0.12 -6.66 -10.27
CA PHE A 283 0.84 -6.87 -9.03
C PHE A 283 0.73 -5.64 -8.14
N GLU A 284 0.36 -5.84 -6.86
CA GLU A 284 0.32 -4.80 -5.85
C GLU A 284 0.63 -5.40 -4.47
N THR A 285 1.62 -4.90 -3.78
CA THR A 285 2.01 -5.46 -2.46
C THR A 285 0.92 -5.32 -1.41
N PHE A 286 0.17 -4.22 -1.46
CA PHE A 286 -1.05 -4.05 -0.68
C PHE A 286 -2.15 -3.35 -1.49
N GLY A 287 -1.97 -2.06 -1.86
CA GLY A 287 -2.99 -1.25 -2.51
C GLY A 287 -3.82 -0.44 -1.51
N MET A 288 -3.20 0.50 -0.81
CA MET A 288 -3.86 1.35 0.20
C MET A 288 -5.11 2.06 -0.32
N VAL A 289 -5.14 2.39 -1.61
CA VAL A 289 -6.30 3.01 -2.30
C VAL A 289 -7.59 2.18 -2.19
N VAL A 290 -7.47 0.85 -1.99
CA VAL A 290 -8.63 -0.03 -1.74
C VAL A 290 -9.22 0.24 -0.36
N LEU A 291 -8.37 0.33 0.68
CA LEU A 291 -8.83 0.71 2.01
C LEU A 291 -9.45 2.13 2.05
N GLU A 292 -8.87 3.06 1.29
CA GLU A 292 -9.40 4.40 1.12
C GLU A 292 -10.80 4.37 0.48
N ALA A 293 -10.99 3.53 -0.56
CA ALA A 293 -12.29 3.32 -1.19
C ALA A 293 -13.31 2.67 -0.23
N MET A 294 -12.90 1.64 0.50
CA MET A 294 -13.74 1.01 1.53
C MET A 294 -14.12 2.02 2.63
N ALA A 295 -13.19 2.87 3.06
CA ALA A 295 -13.47 3.94 4.04
C ALA A 295 -14.48 4.97 3.51
N ALA A 296 -14.46 5.25 2.21
CA ALA A 296 -15.46 6.11 1.55
C ALA A 296 -16.83 5.42 1.35
N GLY A 297 -16.97 4.16 1.77
CA GLY A 297 -18.21 3.40 1.60
C GLY A 297 -18.44 2.93 0.16
N LEU A 298 -17.38 2.78 -0.63
CA LEU A 298 -17.47 2.27 -1.99
C LEU A 298 -17.32 0.74 -2.01
N PRO A 299 -18.17 0.01 -2.74
CA PRO A 299 -17.90 -1.38 -3.10
C PRO A 299 -16.64 -1.46 -3.95
N VAL A 300 -15.85 -2.53 -3.79
CA VAL A 300 -14.56 -2.64 -4.44
C VAL A 300 -14.49 -3.84 -5.41
N LEU A 301 -13.85 -3.63 -6.56
CA LEU A 301 -13.46 -4.68 -7.50
C LEU A 301 -11.95 -4.72 -7.59
N VAL A 302 -11.35 -5.79 -7.13
CA VAL A 302 -9.89 -5.91 -7.01
C VAL A 302 -9.39 -7.20 -7.65
N SER A 303 -8.10 -7.23 -8.05
CA SER A 303 -7.49 -8.45 -8.54
C SER A 303 -6.96 -9.33 -7.40
N ASP A 304 -6.82 -10.63 -7.68
CA ASP A 304 -6.22 -11.65 -6.82
C ASP A 304 -4.69 -11.46 -6.62
N ARG A 305 -4.07 -10.53 -7.36
CA ARG A 305 -2.62 -10.26 -7.30
C ARG A 305 -2.29 -8.97 -6.53
N MET A 306 -3.08 -8.70 -5.51
CA MET A 306 -2.85 -7.55 -4.62
C MET A 306 -3.17 -7.89 -3.17
N GLY A 307 -2.41 -7.28 -2.26
CA GLY A 307 -2.52 -7.59 -0.83
C GLY A 307 -3.84 -7.17 -0.20
N ALA A 308 -4.48 -6.10 -0.69
CA ALA A 308 -5.78 -5.67 -0.18
C ALA A 308 -6.91 -6.64 -0.51
N ALA A 309 -6.71 -7.59 -1.43
CA ALA A 309 -7.66 -8.68 -1.66
C ALA A 309 -7.90 -9.54 -0.40
N ASP A 310 -6.92 -9.62 0.51
CA ASP A 310 -7.06 -10.29 1.81
C ASP A 310 -8.21 -9.72 2.67
N LEU A 311 -8.65 -8.49 2.40
CA LEU A 311 -9.70 -7.79 3.15
C LEU A 311 -11.08 -7.88 2.46
N VAL A 312 -11.16 -8.48 1.30
CA VAL A 312 -12.38 -8.53 0.48
C VAL A 312 -12.93 -9.94 0.46
N VAL A 313 -14.08 -10.14 1.10
CA VAL A 313 -14.87 -11.36 0.96
C VAL A 313 -15.80 -11.17 -0.24
N PRO A 314 -15.68 -11.99 -1.30
CA PRO A 314 -16.51 -11.87 -2.48
C PRO A 314 -18.01 -11.88 -2.16
N GLY A 315 -18.73 -10.89 -2.68
CA GLY A 315 -20.17 -10.72 -2.43
C GLY A 315 -20.53 -9.92 -1.18
N GLU A 316 -19.55 -9.65 -0.27
CA GLU A 316 -19.78 -8.85 0.95
C GLU A 316 -19.31 -7.39 0.79
N GLN A 317 -18.02 -7.16 0.56
CA GLN A 317 -17.45 -5.81 0.37
C GLN A 317 -17.24 -5.46 -1.10
N GLY A 318 -17.33 -6.44 -1.98
CA GLY A 318 -17.06 -6.33 -3.40
C GLY A 318 -16.67 -7.66 -4.01
N TRP A 319 -15.76 -7.63 -5.00
CA TRP A 319 -15.33 -8.83 -5.71
C TRP A 319 -13.81 -8.87 -5.86
N VAL A 320 -13.27 -10.10 -5.76
CA VAL A 320 -11.90 -10.43 -6.15
C VAL A 320 -11.95 -11.21 -7.46
N VAL A 321 -11.23 -10.73 -8.47
CA VAL A 321 -11.18 -11.36 -9.80
C VAL A 321 -9.76 -11.75 -10.17
N PRO A 322 -9.55 -12.73 -11.07
CA PRO A 322 -8.22 -12.98 -11.63
C PRO A 322 -7.62 -11.71 -12.21
N ALA A 323 -6.31 -11.48 -11.99
CA ALA A 323 -5.65 -10.25 -12.45
C ALA A 323 -5.70 -10.06 -13.98
N LEU A 324 -5.90 -11.16 -14.72
CA LEU A 324 -6.06 -11.17 -16.18
C LEU A 324 -7.48 -11.57 -16.59
N ALA A 325 -8.48 -11.25 -15.75
CA ALA A 325 -9.88 -11.47 -16.11
C ALA A 325 -10.23 -10.80 -17.43
N ASP A 326 -11.05 -11.45 -18.23
CA ASP A 326 -11.55 -10.93 -19.51
C ASP A 326 -12.56 -9.80 -19.33
N ALA A 327 -12.86 -9.10 -20.41
CA ALA A 327 -13.73 -7.94 -20.40
C ALA A 327 -15.19 -8.28 -20.03
N ASP A 328 -15.68 -9.48 -20.37
CA ASP A 328 -17.05 -9.87 -20.08
C ASP A 328 -17.22 -10.15 -18.59
N SER A 329 -16.31 -10.93 -18.00
CA SER A 329 -16.26 -11.17 -16.55
C SER A 329 -16.13 -9.87 -15.75
N LEU A 330 -15.24 -8.96 -16.18
CA LEU A 330 -15.12 -7.64 -15.55
C LEU A 330 -16.38 -6.80 -15.70
N GLY A 331 -17.04 -6.85 -16.88
CA GLY A 331 -18.27 -6.12 -17.16
C GLY A 331 -19.40 -6.53 -16.21
N GLU A 332 -19.61 -7.83 -16.00
CA GLU A 332 -20.60 -8.35 -15.06
C GLU A 332 -20.36 -7.87 -13.63
N ARG A 333 -19.10 -7.91 -13.15
CA ARG A 333 -18.75 -7.46 -11.80
C ARG A 333 -18.86 -5.94 -11.64
N ILE A 334 -18.49 -5.17 -12.68
CA ILE A 334 -18.67 -3.71 -12.71
C ILE A 334 -20.17 -3.36 -12.64
N ALA A 335 -21.01 -4.01 -13.44
CA ALA A 335 -22.46 -3.80 -13.38
C ALA A 335 -23.01 -4.11 -11.98
N THR A 336 -22.57 -5.23 -11.37
CA THR A 336 -22.99 -5.64 -10.02
C THR A 336 -22.63 -4.61 -8.96
N ILE A 337 -21.40 -4.08 -8.93
CA ILE A 337 -20.98 -3.10 -7.90
C ILE A 337 -21.53 -1.70 -8.15
N LEU A 338 -21.94 -1.37 -9.38
CA LEU A 338 -22.60 -0.11 -9.73
C LEU A 338 -24.13 -0.15 -9.56
N ASP A 339 -24.72 -1.33 -9.33
CA ASP A 339 -26.13 -1.44 -8.95
C ASP A 339 -26.37 -0.72 -7.61
N PRO A 340 -27.36 0.18 -7.52
CA PRO A 340 -27.53 1.04 -6.36
C PRO A 340 -27.77 0.31 -5.03
N ALA A 341 -28.54 -0.78 -5.06
CA ALA A 341 -28.88 -1.53 -3.84
C ALA A 341 -27.70 -2.41 -3.40
N THR A 342 -27.14 -3.15 -4.32
CA THR A 342 -25.97 -4.03 -4.11
C THR A 342 -24.75 -3.21 -3.71
N GLY A 343 -24.46 -2.14 -4.44
CA GLY A 343 -23.32 -1.25 -4.18
C GLY A 343 -23.38 -0.61 -2.80
N ARG A 344 -24.55 -0.12 -2.37
CA ARG A 344 -24.74 0.44 -1.03
C ARG A 344 -24.44 -0.59 0.05
N ARG A 345 -25.06 -1.77 -0.03
CA ARG A 345 -24.84 -2.86 0.94
C ARG A 345 -23.37 -3.26 1.04
N MET A 346 -22.71 -3.45 -0.11
CA MET A 346 -21.28 -3.80 -0.15
C MET A 346 -20.40 -2.68 0.38
N GLY A 347 -20.70 -1.42 0.05
CA GLY A 347 -19.97 -0.25 0.52
C GLY A 347 -20.04 -0.08 2.04
N GLU A 348 -21.24 -0.28 2.64
CA GLU A 348 -21.42 -0.26 4.10
C GLU A 348 -20.58 -1.34 4.78
N ALA A 349 -20.59 -2.56 4.25
CA ALA A 349 -19.75 -3.66 4.73
C ALA A 349 -18.25 -3.33 4.61
N GLY A 350 -17.84 -2.76 3.48
CA GLY A 350 -16.47 -2.29 3.24
C GLY A 350 -16.04 -1.23 4.26
N ARG A 351 -16.91 -0.23 4.50
CA ARG A 351 -16.63 0.81 5.48
C ARG A 351 -16.46 0.26 6.91
N ALA A 352 -17.23 -0.74 7.29
CA ALA A 352 -17.08 -1.42 8.57
C ALA A 352 -15.71 -2.13 8.70
N VAL A 353 -15.19 -2.73 7.62
CA VAL A 353 -13.83 -3.28 7.59
C VAL A 353 -12.79 -2.17 7.72
N ALA A 354 -12.89 -1.10 6.93
CA ALA A 354 -11.94 0.02 6.94
C ALA A 354 -11.84 0.70 8.32
N ARG A 355 -12.96 0.88 9.03
CA ARG A 355 -12.98 1.44 10.39
C ARG A 355 -12.20 0.60 11.40
N ARG A 356 -12.20 -0.73 11.25
CA ARG A 356 -11.40 -1.62 12.10
C ARG A 356 -9.92 -1.59 11.75
N GLN A 357 -9.58 -1.23 10.51
CA GLN A 357 -8.21 -1.15 9.99
C GLN A 357 -7.64 0.27 10.15
N SER A 358 -7.62 0.76 11.39
CA SER A 358 -7.11 2.11 11.68
C SER A 358 -5.60 2.15 11.84
N TRP A 359 -4.97 3.30 11.56
CA TRP A 359 -3.53 3.51 11.84
C TRP A 359 -3.20 3.35 13.33
N GLN A 360 -4.11 3.68 14.24
CA GLN A 360 -3.90 3.44 15.67
C GLN A 360 -3.83 1.95 15.97
N GLY A 361 -4.74 1.15 15.40
CA GLY A 361 -4.71 -0.31 15.55
C GLY A 361 -3.42 -0.94 15.02
N VAL A 362 -2.87 -0.42 13.90
CA VAL A 362 -1.56 -0.83 13.37
C VAL A 362 -0.43 -0.46 14.34
N ALA A 363 -0.41 0.76 14.87
CA ALA A 363 0.59 1.19 15.85
C ALA A 363 0.53 0.34 17.12
N ASP A 364 -0.67 0.02 17.62
CA ASP A 364 -0.86 -0.84 18.80
C ASP A 364 -0.36 -2.28 18.55
N ALA A 365 -0.54 -2.81 17.33
CA ALA A 365 0.00 -4.11 16.96
C ALA A 365 1.54 -4.11 16.94
N VAL A 366 2.16 -3.08 16.38
CA VAL A 366 3.62 -2.90 16.39
C VAL A 366 4.13 -2.72 17.82
N ASP A 367 3.42 -1.96 18.66
CA ASP A 367 3.75 -1.78 20.07
C ASP A 367 3.80 -3.11 20.84
N ARG A 368 2.84 -4.00 20.60
CA ARG A 368 2.85 -5.35 21.21
C ARG A 368 4.12 -6.11 20.82
N VAL A 369 4.49 -6.09 19.54
CA VAL A 369 5.73 -6.73 19.06
C VAL A 369 6.97 -6.11 19.71
N TYR A 370 7.04 -4.78 19.84
CA TYR A 370 8.15 -4.11 20.51
C TYR A 370 8.28 -4.55 21.96
N ARG A 371 7.19 -4.55 22.73
CA ARG A 371 7.20 -4.97 24.14
C ARG A 371 7.62 -6.44 24.30
N GLU A 372 7.14 -7.32 23.44
CA GLU A 372 7.53 -8.74 23.44
C GLU A 372 9.03 -8.90 23.17
N ARG A 373 9.56 -8.20 22.19
CA ARG A 373 10.99 -8.25 21.82
C ARG A 373 11.89 -7.69 22.92
N LEU A 374 11.56 -6.51 23.46
CA LEU A 374 12.31 -5.88 24.55
C LEU A 374 12.31 -6.74 25.81
N ALA A 375 11.19 -7.37 26.15
CA ALA A 375 11.09 -8.30 27.28
C ALA A 375 11.94 -9.56 27.07
N ALA A 376 12.02 -10.09 25.85
CA ALA A 376 12.86 -11.24 25.52
C ALA A 376 14.37 -10.90 25.66
N THR A 377 14.80 -9.73 25.18
CA THR A 377 16.18 -9.26 25.30
C THR A 377 16.59 -9.04 26.77
N ALA A 378 15.69 -8.51 27.60
CA ALA A 378 15.95 -8.29 29.04
C ALA A 378 16.12 -9.59 29.86
N ARG A 379 15.62 -10.73 29.36
CA ARG A 379 15.77 -12.06 30.02
C ARG A 379 17.05 -12.80 29.66
N GLY A 380 17.93 -12.23 28.80
CA GLY A 380 19.13 -12.85 28.28
C GLY A 380 18.88 -13.85 27.15
N PRO A 381 19.90 -14.17 26.34
CA PRO A 381 19.76 -15.26 25.36
C PRO A 381 19.51 -16.58 26.09
N ARG A 382 18.47 -17.32 25.64
CA ARG A 382 18.23 -18.73 26.09
C ARG A 382 19.22 -19.68 25.45
#